data_2bc4f9af5fbec49dd291f72cfee9b30b
#
_entry.id   2bc4f9af5fbec49dd291f72cfee9b30b
#
_cell.length_a   1.000
_cell.length_b   1.000
_cell.length_c   1.000
_cell.angle_alpha   90.00
_cell.angle_beta   90.00
_cell.angle_gamma   90.00
#
_symmetry.space_group_name_H-M   'P 1'
#
loop_
_entity.id
_entity.type
_entity.pdbx_description
1 polymer ?
#
loop_
_entity_poly.entity_id
_entity_poly.type
_entity_poly.pdbx_seq_one_letter_code
_entity_poly.pdbx_strand_id
1 'polypeptide(L)'
;VAGEMEQQYEALAEQGKTPLFFVRDGHPMGIIAVADAIKEDSAQAIAELQHMGIDVYMITGDNEKTAQAIAKQAGVTHVIAGVLPDGKEAVIRRLKTEGRVAMVGDGINDAPALTRADLGIAIGAGADVAIDAADVVLMKSRLTDVSAAIRLGRATLRNIHENLFWAFFYNIICIPLAAGFY
;
A
#
# COMPACT_ATOMS: atom_id res chain seq x y z
N VAL A 1 -26.21 -26.29 17.54
CA VAL A 1 -25.61 -26.37 16.18
C VAL A 1 -25.35 -24.97 15.65
N ALA A 2 -26.32 -24.01 15.68
CA ALA A 2 -26.06 -22.65 15.16
C ALA A 2 -25.03 -21.88 15.99
N GLY A 3 -25.10 -21.95 17.34
CA GLY A 3 -24.15 -21.26 18.22
C GLY A 3 -22.73 -21.81 18.18
N GLU A 4 -22.56 -23.11 17.98
CA GLU A 4 -21.22 -23.72 17.82
C GLU A 4 -20.57 -23.29 16.50
N MET A 5 -21.34 -23.19 15.43
CA MET A 5 -20.85 -22.71 14.14
C MET A 5 -20.50 -21.23 14.17
N GLU A 6 -21.24 -20.44 14.94
CA GLU A 6 -20.94 -19.01 15.12
C GLU A 6 -19.64 -18.81 15.90
N GLN A 7 -19.42 -19.60 16.94
CA GLN A 7 -18.14 -19.61 17.67
C GLN A 7 -16.95 -20.06 16.79
N GLN A 8 -17.16 -21.08 15.95
CA GLN A 8 -16.13 -21.50 15.00
C GLN A 8 -15.85 -20.44 13.94
N TYR A 9 -16.88 -19.73 13.45
CA TYR A 9 -16.74 -18.59 12.55
C TYR A 9 -15.87 -17.51 13.18
N GLU A 10 -16.20 -17.10 14.42
CA GLU A 10 -15.42 -16.08 15.14
C GLU A 10 -13.98 -16.50 15.38
N ALA A 11 -13.75 -17.74 15.83
CA ALA A 11 -12.40 -18.26 16.06
C ALA A 11 -11.55 -18.31 14.78
N LEU A 12 -12.16 -18.61 13.63
CA LEU A 12 -11.47 -18.60 12.33
C LEU A 12 -11.18 -17.18 11.85
N ALA A 13 -12.11 -16.24 12.06
CA ALA A 13 -11.90 -14.83 11.74
C ALA A 13 -10.79 -14.19 12.61
N GLU A 14 -10.71 -14.54 13.89
CA GLU A 14 -9.62 -14.12 14.79
C GLU A 14 -8.23 -14.63 14.36
N GLN A 15 -8.20 -15.75 13.61
CA GLN A 15 -6.97 -16.27 13.01
C GLN A 15 -6.59 -15.58 11.69
N GLY A 16 -7.30 -14.54 11.28
CA GLY A 16 -7.04 -13.84 10.00
C GLY A 16 -7.58 -14.58 8.77
N LYS A 17 -8.54 -15.49 8.97
CA LYS A 17 -9.18 -16.22 7.88
C LYS A 17 -10.54 -15.60 7.56
N THR A 18 -10.99 -15.73 6.32
CA THR A 18 -12.34 -15.34 5.89
C THR A 18 -13.23 -16.59 5.87
N PRO A 19 -14.06 -16.81 6.90
CA PRO A 19 -14.91 -17.97 6.95
C PRO A 19 -16.20 -17.75 6.14
N LEU A 20 -16.60 -18.77 5.40
CA LEU A 20 -17.81 -18.80 4.58
C LEU A 20 -18.71 -19.93 5.05
N PHE A 21 -20.00 -19.63 5.27
CA PHE A 21 -21.00 -20.64 5.61
C PHE A 21 -21.49 -21.34 4.35
N PHE A 22 -21.53 -22.67 4.40
CA PHE A 22 -22.19 -23.50 3.39
C PHE A 22 -23.53 -23.96 3.90
N VAL A 23 -24.58 -23.61 3.16
CA VAL A 23 -25.97 -23.92 3.50
C VAL A 23 -26.60 -24.71 2.34
N ARG A 24 -27.27 -25.83 2.63
CA ARG A 24 -28.06 -26.61 1.69
C ARG A 24 -29.48 -26.77 2.23
N ASP A 25 -30.47 -26.43 1.43
CA ASP A 25 -31.90 -26.55 1.77
C ASP A 25 -32.28 -25.88 3.11
N GLY A 26 -31.62 -24.73 3.42
CA GLY A 26 -31.81 -24.00 4.69
C GLY A 26 -31.05 -24.59 5.89
N HIS A 27 -30.30 -25.68 5.70
CA HIS A 27 -29.53 -26.34 6.75
C HIS A 27 -28.06 -26.06 6.60
N PRO A 28 -27.37 -25.56 7.66
CA PRO A 28 -25.95 -25.31 7.62
C PRO A 28 -25.19 -26.64 7.51
N MET A 29 -24.33 -26.75 6.50
CA MET A 29 -23.52 -27.93 6.19
C MET A 29 -22.13 -27.85 6.79
N GLY A 30 -21.59 -26.64 6.91
CA GLY A 30 -20.23 -26.44 7.43
C GLY A 30 -19.69 -25.03 7.15
N ILE A 31 -18.44 -24.81 7.60
CA ILE A 31 -17.69 -23.57 7.36
C ILE A 31 -16.45 -23.95 6.55
N ILE A 32 -16.18 -23.21 5.48
CA ILE A 32 -14.90 -23.22 4.77
C ILE A 32 -14.24 -21.88 5.05
N ALA A 33 -13.02 -21.90 5.59
CA ALA A 33 -12.25 -20.71 5.81
C ALA A 33 -11.18 -20.55 4.74
N VAL A 34 -11.21 -19.43 4.05
CA VAL A 34 -10.18 -19.02 3.09
C VAL A 34 -9.20 -18.12 3.83
N ALA A 35 -7.91 -18.36 3.65
CA ALA A 35 -6.87 -17.52 4.21
C ALA A 35 -5.90 -17.15 3.09
N ASP A 36 -5.72 -15.85 2.89
CA ASP A 36 -4.60 -15.35 2.13
C ASP A 36 -3.36 -15.32 3.04
N ALA A 37 -2.30 -15.97 2.61
CA ALA A 37 -1.04 -15.90 3.33
C ALA A 37 -0.45 -14.49 3.15
N ILE A 38 -0.12 -13.84 4.24
CA ILE A 38 0.67 -12.61 4.21
C ILE A 38 2.00 -12.93 3.53
N LYS A 39 2.41 -12.11 2.56
CA LYS A 39 3.70 -12.28 1.90
C LYS A 39 4.81 -12.19 2.94
N GLU A 40 5.81 -13.06 2.85
CA GLU A 40 6.90 -13.16 3.85
C GLU A 40 7.63 -11.83 4.07
N ASP A 41 7.70 -10.99 3.03
CA ASP A 41 8.38 -9.70 3.06
C ASP A 41 7.51 -8.53 3.55
N SER A 42 6.22 -8.75 3.82
CA SER A 42 5.29 -7.67 4.18
C SER A 42 5.68 -6.95 5.46
N ALA A 43 5.95 -7.69 6.54
CA ALA A 43 6.32 -7.09 7.82
C ALA A 43 7.63 -6.29 7.73
N GLN A 44 8.62 -6.80 6.98
CA GLN A 44 9.87 -6.08 6.74
C GLN A 44 9.63 -4.79 5.96
N ALA A 45 8.88 -4.85 4.87
CA ALA A 45 8.60 -3.69 4.02
C ALA A 45 7.85 -2.60 4.80
N ILE A 46 6.86 -2.98 5.60
CA ILE A 46 6.10 -2.06 6.43
C ILE A 46 6.99 -1.40 7.47
N ALA A 47 7.84 -2.16 8.16
CA ALA A 47 8.80 -1.61 9.11
C ALA A 47 9.77 -0.63 8.44
N GLU A 48 10.27 -0.93 7.24
CA GLU A 48 11.13 -0.03 6.47
C GLU A 48 10.43 1.28 6.11
N LEU A 49 9.17 1.23 5.68
CA LEU A 49 8.37 2.42 5.38
C LEU A 49 8.13 3.29 6.62
N GLN A 50 7.78 2.66 7.74
CA GLN A 50 7.59 3.35 9.03
C GLN A 50 8.89 4.02 9.51
N HIS A 51 10.04 3.37 9.37
CA HIS A 51 11.36 3.96 9.67
C HIS A 51 11.70 5.15 8.77
N MET A 52 11.12 5.23 7.57
CA MET A 52 11.25 6.39 6.69
C MET A 52 10.28 7.54 7.05
N GLY A 53 9.51 7.41 8.14
CA GLY A 53 8.51 8.39 8.59
C GLY A 53 7.25 8.38 7.72
N ILE A 54 6.88 7.22 7.16
CA ILE A 54 5.67 7.05 6.34
C ILE A 54 4.64 6.29 7.18
N ASP A 55 3.45 6.87 7.33
CA ASP A 55 2.32 6.19 7.93
C ASP A 55 1.74 5.16 6.95
N VAL A 56 1.60 3.93 7.41
CA VAL A 56 1.13 2.82 6.58
C VAL A 56 -0.32 2.49 6.93
N TYR A 57 -1.18 2.53 5.93
CA TYR A 57 -2.60 2.20 6.01
C TYR A 57 -2.88 0.91 5.23
N MET A 58 -3.62 0.00 5.83
CA MET A 58 -4.17 -1.17 5.14
C MET A 58 -5.64 -0.91 4.81
N ILE A 59 -5.97 -0.98 3.52
CA ILE A 59 -7.34 -0.83 3.00
C ILE A 59 -7.76 -2.19 2.43
N THR A 60 -8.81 -2.78 2.98
CA THR A 60 -9.28 -4.12 2.58
C THR A 60 -10.79 -4.21 2.54
N GLY A 61 -11.31 -5.11 1.71
CA GLY A 61 -12.72 -5.50 1.69
C GLY A 61 -13.10 -6.50 2.76
N ASP A 62 -12.14 -7.07 3.48
CA ASP A 62 -12.38 -8.04 4.55
C ASP A 62 -13.13 -7.43 5.72
N ASN A 63 -13.72 -8.29 6.55
CA ASN A 63 -14.34 -7.86 7.79
C ASN A 63 -13.28 -7.33 8.78
N GLU A 64 -13.72 -6.50 9.72
CA GLU A 64 -12.86 -5.81 10.69
C GLU A 64 -11.98 -6.77 11.49
N LYS A 65 -12.51 -7.91 11.96
CA LYS A 65 -11.76 -8.89 12.78
C LYS A 65 -10.60 -9.50 11.99
N THR A 66 -10.88 -9.95 10.76
CA THR A 66 -9.86 -10.51 9.85
C THR A 66 -8.80 -9.47 9.52
N ALA A 67 -9.24 -8.26 9.16
CA ALA A 67 -8.34 -7.16 8.82
C ALA A 67 -7.39 -6.79 9.96
N GLN A 68 -7.90 -6.70 11.19
CA GLN A 68 -7.09 -6.42 12.39
C GLN A 68 -6.09 -7.54 12.68
N ALA A 69 -6.47 -8.82 12.51
CA ALA A 69 -5.56 -9.95 12.70
C ALA A 69 -4.40 -9.91 11.68
N ILE A 70 -4.70 -9.64 10.41
CA ILE A 70 -3.70 -9.50 9.34
C ILE A 70 -2.78 -8.30 9.60
N ALA A 71 -3.36 -7.15 9.94
CA ALA A 71 -2.61 -5.93 10.23
C ALA A 71 -1.63 -6.11 11.38
N LYS A 72 -2.07 -6.78 12.45
CA LYS A 72 -1.21 -7.11 13.59
C LYS A 72 -0.01 -7.98 13.20
N GLN A 73 -0.22 -8.98 12.34
CA GLN A 73 0.85 -9.84 11.84
C GLN A 73 1.82 -9.07 10.92
N ALA A 74 1.30 -8.15 10.12
CA ALA A 74 2.08 -7.33 9.18
C ALA A 74 2.74 -6.11 9.85
N GLY A 75 2.34 -5.75 11.08
CA GLY A 75 2.86 -4.56 11.77
C GLY A 75 2.21 -3.25 11.32
N VAL A 76 1.00 -3.30 10.75
CA VAL A 76 0.23 -2.11 10.34
C VAL A 76 -0.63 -1.63 11.51
N THR A 77 -0.60 -0.32 11.77
CA THR A 77 -1.37 0.30 12.85
C THR A 77 -2.70 0.90 12.39
N HIS A 78 -2.80 1.29 11.14
CA HIS A 78 -3.99 1.92 10.57
C HIS A 78 -4.71 0.97 9.62
N VAL A 79 -5.93 0.57 9.97
CA VAL A 79 -6.75 -0.38 9.22
C VAL A 79 -8.06 0.29 8.81
N ILE A 80 -8.44 0.11 7.55
CA ILE A 80 -9.72 0.52 7.00
C ILE A 80 -10.32 -0.72 6.34
N ALA A 81 -11.19 -1.40 7.08
CA ALA A 81 -11.81 -2.65 6.68
C ALA A 81 -13.19 -2.45 6.03
N GLY A 82 -13.71 -3.50 5.40
CA GLY A 82 -15.04 -3.50 4.79
C GLY A 82 -15.22 -2.53 3.62
N VAL A 83 -14.14 -2.15 2.96
CA VAL A 83 -14.16 -1.19 1.85
C VAL A 83 -14.47 -1.93 0.56
N LEU A 84 -15.61 -1.61 -0.04
CA LEU A 84 -15.95 -2.11 -1.38
C LEU A 84 -14.94 -1.58 -2.43
N PRO A 85 -14.77 -2.26 -3.57
CA PRO A 85 -13.84 -1.85 -4.62
C PRO A 85 -13.98 -0.37 -5.00
N ASP A 86 -15.21 0.10 -5.23
CA ASP A 86 -15.52 1.49 -5.56
C ASP A 86 -15.27 2.48 -4.39
N GLY A 87 -15.21 1.99 -3.16
CA GLY A 87 -14.96 2.78 -1.96
C GLY A 87 -13.49 3.12 -1.73
N LYS A 88 -12.56 2.38 -2.32
CA LYS A 88 -11.11 2.61 -2.13
C LYS A 88 -10.69 4.01 -2.60
N GLU A 89 -11.21 4.47 -3.73
CA GLU A 89 -10.95 5.81 -4.24
C GLU A 89 -11.38 6.90 -3.26
N ALA A 90 -12.55 6.74 -2.63
CA ALA A 90 -13.05 7.70 -1.63
C ALA A 90 -12.17 7.75 -0.38
N VAL A 91 -11.62 6.61 0.05
CA VAL A 91 -10.64 6.54 1.14
C VAL A 91 -9.36 7.32 0.78
N ILE A 92 -8.81 7.10 -0.40
CA ILE A 92 -7.62 7.83 -0.88
C ILE A 92 -7.90 9.33 -0.92
N ARG A 93 -9.05 9.76 -1.44
CA ARG A 93 -9.47 11.17 -1.47
C ARG A 93 -9.48 11.79 -0.07
N ARG A 94 -10.00 11.07 0.92
CA ARG A 94 -10.01 11.51 2.32
C ARG A 94 -8.59 11.65 2.86
N LEU A 95 -7.75 10.64 2.71
CA LEU A 95 -6.38 10.66 3.21
C LEU A 95 -5.53 11.78 2.58
N LYS A 96 -5.79 12.15 1.33
CA LYS A 96 -5.14 13.30 0.66
C LYS A 96 -5.45 14.65 1.32
N THR A 97 -6.48 14.76 2.14
CA THR A 97 -6.71 16.00 2.92
C THR A 97 -5.79 16.12 4.12
N GLU A 98 -5.18 15.02 4.55
CA GLU A 98 -4.27 14.94 5.70
C GLU A 98 -2.80 15.01 5.26
N GLY A 99 -2.50 14.60 4.02
CA GLY A 99 -1.14 14.59 3.50
C GLY A 99 -1.01 14.01 2.10
N ARG A 100 0.22 13.81 1.64
CA ARG A 100 0.48 13.14 0.35
C ARG A 100 0.30 11.64 0.51
N VAL A 101 -0.38 11.04 -0.44
CA VAL A 101 -0.75 9.62 -0.42
C VAL A 101 -0.12 8.86 -1.57
N ALA A 102 0.61 7.81 -1.26
CA ALA A 102 0.98 6.77 -2.20
C ALA A 102 0.00 5.58 -2.07
N MET A 103 -0.58 5.14 -3.16
CA MET A 103 -1.41 3.93 -3.22
C MET A 103 -0.60 2.79 -3.83
N VAL A 104 -0.60 1.65 -3.16
CA VAL A 104 0.01 0.41 -3.66
C VAL A 104 -1.09 -0.60 -3.91
N GLY A 105 -1.15 -1.17 -5.10
CA GLY A 105 -2.16 -2.15 -5.48
C GLY A 105 -1.66 -3.11 -6.56
N ASP A 106 -2.34 -4.23 -6.73
CA ASP A 106 -1.96 -5.29 -7.68
C ASP A 106 -3.10 -5.68 -8.64
N GLY A 107 -4.28 -5.10 -8.48
CA GLY A 107 -5.48 -5.53 -9.17
C GLY A 107 -6.20 -4.45 -9.98
N ILE A 108 -7.07 -4.91 -10.89
CA ILE A 108 -7.96 -4.08 -11.70
C ILE A 108 -8.84 -3.19 -10.82
N ASN A 109 -9.27 -3.71 -9.68
CA ASN A 109 -10.14 -3.03 -8.73
C ASN A 109 -9.45 -1.85 -8.02
N ASP A 110 -8.13 -1.78 -8.07
CA ASP A 110 -7.34 -0.72 -7.45
C ASP A 110 -7.04 0.44 -8.41
N ALA A 111 -7.30 0.30 -9.71
CA ALA A 111 -7.00 1.29 -10.72
C ALA A 111 -7.58 2.69 -10.41
N PRO A 112 -8.85 2.85 -9.98
CA PRO A 112 -9.36 4.17 -9.60
C PRO A 112 -8.63 4.79 -8.40
N ALA A 113 -8.23 3.97 -7.42
CA ALA A 113 -7.50 4.42 -6.24
C ALA A 113 -6.04 4.76 -6.58
N LEU A 114 -5.38 3.98 -7.46
CA LEU A 114 -4.03 4.25 -7.97
C LEU A 114 -3.99 5.59 -8.68
N THR A 115 -4.89 5.82 -9.63
CA THR A 115 -4.99 7.10 -10.37
C THR A 115 -5.30 8.29 -9.46
N ARG A 116 -6.06 8.08 -8.37
CA ARG A 116 -6.45 9.15 -7.45
C ARG A 116 -5.34 9.56 -6.50
N ALA A 117 -4.41 8.68 -6.17
CA ALA A 117 -3.30 8.94 -5.27
C ALA A 117 -2.37 10.04 -5.82
N ASP A 118 -1.45 10.56 -4.99
CA ASP A 118 -0.38 11.43 -5.45
C ASP A 118 0.76 10.64 -6.09
N LEU A 119 0.81 9.33 -5.77
CA LEU A 119 1.70 8.35 -6.38
C LEU A 119 0.99 7.00 -6.41
N GLY A 120 0.67 6.50 -7.59
CA GLY A 120 0.17 5.16 -7.82
C GLY A 120 1.32 4.17 -8.07
N ILE A 121 1.36 3.08 -7.31
CA ILE A 121 2.37 2.03 -7.45
C ILE A 121 1.66 0.70 -7.71
N ALA A 122 1.82 0.13 -8.89
CA ALA A 122 1.37 -1.22 -9.19
C ALA A 122 2.47 -2.24 -8.84
N ILE A 123 2.10 -3.34 -8.17
CA ILE A 123 3.02 -4.42 -7.82
C ILE A 123 2.64 -5.74 -8.49
N GLY A 124 3.67 -6.43 -9.01
CA GLY A 124 3.48 -7.68 -9.74
C GLY A 124 3.13 -7.44 -11.22
N ALA A 125 3.18 -8.49 -12.01
CA ALA A 125 2.73 -8.47 -13.40
C ALA A 125 1.18 -8.47 -13.46
N GLY A 126 0.58 -7.51 -12.76
CA GLY A 126 -0.87 -7.37 -12.64
C GLY A 126 -1.55 -7.12 -13.98
N ALA A 127 -2.86 -6.96 -13.95
CA ALA A 127 -3.63 -6.68 -15.14
C ALA A 127 -3.16 -5.37 -15.80
N ASP A 128 -3.15 -5.33 -17.13
CA ASP A 128 -2.75 -4.17 -17.94
C ASP A 128 -3.39 -2.86 -17.46
N VAL A 129 -4.63 -2.93 -17.00
CA VAL A 129 -5.38 -1.78 -16.44
C VAL A 129 -4.72 -1.17 -15.19
N ALA A 130 -4.14 -1.99 -14.32
CA ALA A 130 -3.43 -1.48 -13.13
C ALA A 130 -2.08 -0.84 -13.52
N ILE A 131 -1.45 -1.39 -14.56
CA ILE A 131 -0.21 -0.84 -15.12
C ILE A 131 -0.47 0.54 -15.74
N ASP A 132 -1.55 0.70 -16.49
CA ASP A 132 -1.92 1.97 -17.12
C ASP A 132 -2.36 3.05 -16.11
N ALA A 133 -2.85 2.62 -14.93
CA ALA A 133 -3.31 3.51 -13.87
C ALA A 133 -2.21 3.94 -12.88
N ALA A 134 -1.04 3.34 -12.93
CA ALA A 134 0.04 3.56 -11.97
C ALA A 134 1.17 4.45 -12.54
N ASP A 135 1.73 5.29 -11.68
CA ASP A 135 2.92 6.09 -12.01
C ASP A 135 4.21 5.24 -11.98
N VAL A 136 4.22 4.19 -11.15
CA VAL A 136 5.34 3.26 -10.98
C VAL A 136 4.85 1.84 -11.05
N VAL A 137 5.51 1.01 -11.84
CA VAL A 137 5.21 -0.42 -11.96
C VAL A 137 6.39 -1.24 -11.45
N LEU A 138 6.15 -2.03 -10.43
CA LEU A 138 7.12 -2.96 -9.85
C LEU A 138 6.86 -4.36 -10.40
N MET A 139 7.77 -4.87 -11.20
CA MET A 139 7.61 -6.15 -11.92
C MET A 139 7.51 -7.37 -11.01
N LYS A 140 8.06 -7.29 -9.82
CA LYS A 140 8.00 -8.36 -8.82
C LYS A 140 6.90 -8.09 -7.82
N SER A 141 6.20 -9.14 -7.40
CA SER A 141 5.13 -9.06 -6.40
C SER A 141 5.71 -9.04 -4.97
N ARG A 142 6.68 -8.15 -4.69
CA ARG A 142 7.31 -7.98 -3.37
C ARG A 142 7.08 -6.59 -2.83
N LEU A 143 6.63 -6.51 -1.58
CA LEU A 143 6.36 -5.24 -0.93
C LEU A 143 7.66 -4.48 -0.58
N THR A 144 8.77 -5.19 -0.37
CA THR A 144 10.10 -4.60 -0.18
C THR A 144 10.59 -3.79 -1.38
N ASP A 145 10.12 -4.09 -2.59
CA ASP A 145 10.46 -3.31 -3.77
C ASP A 145 9.81 -1.91 -3.73
N VAL A 146 8.68 -1.73 -3.01
CA VAL A 146 8.05 -0.42 -2.76
C VAL A 146 8.97 0.47 -1.90
N SER A 147 9.46 -0.06 -0.78
CA SER A 147 10.40 0.67 0.08
C SER A 147 11.68 1.04 -0.66
N ALA A 148 12.18 0.14 -1.50
CA ALA A 148 13.36 0.37 -2.34
C ALA A 148 13.12 1.47 -3.38
N ALA A 149 11.97 1.48 -4.05
CA ALA A 149 11.60 2.51 -5.03
C ALA A 149 11.51 3.91 -4.39
N ILE A 150 10.91 4.02 -3.20
CA ILE A 150 10.84 5.28 -2.46
C ILE A 150 12.23 5.77 -2.04
N ARG A 151 13.10 4.86 -1.55
CA ARG A 151 14.50 5.22 -1.24
C ARG A 151 15.25 5.72 -2.46
N LEU A 152 15.09 5.03 -3.59
CA LEU A 152 15.72 5.43 -4.86
C LEU A 152 15.24 6.83 -5.29
N GLY A 153 13.94 7.09 -5.26
CA GLY A 153 13.38 8.39 -5.58
C GLY A 153 13.93 9.52 -4.69
N ARG A 154 14.00 9.28 -3.36
CA ARG A 154 14.59 10.24 -2.40
C ARG A 154 16.09 10.48 -2.67
N ALA A 155 16.85 9.45 -2.98
CA ALA A 155 18.26 9.55 -3.31
C ALA A 155 18.49 10.32 -4.62
N THR A 156 17.67 10.05 -5.64
CA THR A 156 17.72 10.74 -6.92
C THR A 156 17.42 12.25 -6.76
N LEU A 157 16.37 12.60 -6.00
CA LEU A 157 16.06 14.01 -5.72
C LEU A 157 17.19 14.72 -4.99
N ARG A 158 17.80 14.06 -4.01
CA ARG A 158 18.97 14.63 -3.31
C ARG A 158 20.11 14.90 -4.28
N ASN A 159 20.45 13.95 -5.11
CA ASN A 159 21.50 14.10 -6.12
C ASN A 159 21.20 15.25 -7.11
N ILE A 160 19.95 15.38 -7.55
CA ILE A 160 19.53 16.51 -8.39
C ILE A 160 19.74 17.85 -7.67
N HIS A 161 19.34 17.96 -6.41
CA HIS A 161 19.52 19.18 -5.62
C HIS A 161 20.99 19.53 -5.42
N GLU A 162 21.84 18.53 -5.12
CA GLU A 162 23.28 18.70 -4.97
C GLU A 162 23.92 19.19 -6.29
N ASN A 163 23.58 18.56 -7.41
CA ASN A 163 24.08 18.98 -8.73
C ASN A 163 23.64 20.39 -9.09
N LEU A 164 22.37 20.74 -8.82
CA LEU A 164 21.84 22.06 -9.08
C LEU A 164 22.51 23.12 -8.19
N PHE A 165 22.73 22.80 -6.91
CA PHE A 165 23.47 23.66 -5.99
C PHE A 165 24.87 23.98 -6.52
N TRP A 166 25.63 22.96 -6.92
CA TRP A 166 26.99 23.17 -7.46
C TRP A 166 26.99 23.95 -8.76
N ALA A 167 26.02 23.71 -9.65
CA ALA A 167 25.87 24.44 -10.89
C ALA A 167 25.59 25.95 -10.64
N PHE A 168 24.73 26.30 -9.69
CA PHE A 168 24.47 27.69 -9.32
C PHE A 168 25.65 28.32 -8.60
N PHE A 169 26.25 27.60 -7.65
CA PHE A 169 27.39 28.09 -6.86
C PHE A 169 28.58 28.43 -7.78
N TYR A 170 28.90 27.54 -8.72
CA TYR A 170 29.94 27.79 -9.72
C TYR A 170 29.64 29.05 -10.53
N ASN A 171 28.43 29.21 -11.05
CA ASN A 171 28.06 30.35 -11.86
C ASN A 171 28.08 31.68 -11.06
N ILE A 172 27.64 31.67 -9.80
CA ILE A 172 27.68 32.85 -8.91
C ILE A 172 29.13 33.35 -8.72
N ILE A 173 30.09 32.47 -8.69
CA ILE A 173 31.52 32.83 -8.55
C ILE A 173 32.13 33.23 -9.88
N CYS A 174 31.92 32.43 -10.91
CA CYS A 174 32.64 32.62 -12.19
C CYS A 174 32.10 33.79 -13.02
N ILE A 175 30.80 34.10 -12.96
CA ILE A 175 30.23 35.22 -13.72
C ILE A 175 30.79 36.58 -13.27
N PRO A 176 30.83 36.94 -11.97
CA PRO A 176 31.47 38.18 -11.53
C PRO A 176 32.94 38.26 -11.84
N LEU A 177 33.68 37.14 -11.67
CA LEU A 177 35.08 37.05 -12.02
C LEU A 177 35.30 37.33 -13.52
N ALA A 178 34.53 36.72 -14.38
CA ALA A 178 34.60 36.91 -15.83
C ALA A 178 34.18 38.34 -16.24
N ALA A 179 33.32 38.99 -15.49
CA ALA A 179 32.89 40.38 -15.71
C ALA A 179 33.90 41.42 -15.17
N GLY A 180 35.00 41.00 -14.59
CA GLY A 180 36.06 41.90 -14.08
C GLY A 180 35.70 42.60 -12.76
N PHE A 181 34.85 42.01 -11.95
CA PHE A 181 34.56 42.47 -10.61
C PHE A 181 35.70 42.05 -9.67
N TYR A 182 36.69 42.90 -9.54
CA TYR A 182 37.76 42.82 -8.52
C TYR A 182 37.73 44.08 -7.69
#